data_b639dff73f7606d362eac97aa13c596f
#
_entry.id   b639dff73f7606d362eac97aa13c596f
#
_cell.length_a   1.000
_cell.length_b   1.000
_cell.length_c   1.000
_cell.angle_alpha   90.00
_cell.angle_beta   90.00
_cell.angle_gamma   90.00
#
_symmetry.space_group_name_H-M   'P 1'
#
loop_
_entity.id
_entity.type
_entity.pdbx_description
1 polymer ?
#
loop_
_entity_poly.entity_id
_entity_poly.type
_entity_poly.pdbx_seq_one_letter_code
_entity_poly.pdbx_strand_id
1 'polypeptide(L)'
;MFRKRFLTPVLGVKLLLVAASAAVILSCYHSDTPPSLDTSPYRSVFGDHVLVFDDTMDQRAIQNTLDALHHQQKYNEFGSERYALLFKPGQYELNVTVDYYVQALGLGRVPADVSINGTVQSIASTEGNKVTTMFWRGAENFKVKPHHGNTLLWAVSQASPYRRMHVEGSVNFDKGSWASGGVLANSVIEGRAGLTTGQQWFTRNSEIGRWAGGNWNRVFVGVKGAPVDQWPEEPTTIIEQTPVVREKPFLTLDNSGAYAVFVPAVARNTAGVSWRGESEAGELIPLTDFYVALPDTDTADSLNQALAAGKHLLLTPGIYPLNSALNITQPNTVVLGLGLPTLVPQQGDAAISVADVAGVKLAGVMADAGPVNSSVLIDVGQPGVAQTSGAKHGANPSSLHDVYCRVGGAIVGQADICLRINSNHVLVDHVWLWRADHGTGADWNVNKSRSGLVVNGDDVTIYGLFNEHFQGYQTLWNGERGRTYFYQSEIPYKPPSIDAWNDSGKAGFASYKVADHVQTHNGWGFGIYSFFRGEPTVSNNVRLENSMEVPNNPGISISHIANFAGLNGGINHVINGEGPATEVGELNLYSGFEGDAQQAE
;
A
#
# COMPACT_ATOMS: atom_id res chain seq x y z
N MET A 1 30.64 31.32 52.85
CA MET A 1 31.28 32.55 53.39
C MET A 1 31.10 33.66 52.38
N PHE A 2 30.43 34.75 52.82
CA PHE A 2 30.35 36.12 52.28
C PHE A 2 29.94 36.34 50.82
N ARG A 3 28.71 36.80 50.55
CA ARG A 3 28.02 38.11 50.69
C ARG A 3 28.39 39.13 49.61
N LYS A 4 27.37 39.43 48.75
CA LYS A 4 26.64 40.71 48.53
C LYS A 4 27.45 41.95 48.10
N ARG A 5 27.06 42.65 47.04
CA ARG A 5 26.07 43.77 46.96
C ARG A 5 26.19 44.52 45.63
N PHE A 6 25.08 44.77 45.01
CA PHE A 6 24.41 46.01 44.57
C PHE A 6 25.26 47.22 44.12
N LEU A 7 24.92 47.76 42.93
CA LEU A 7 24.38 49.12 42.76
C LEU A 7 24.30 49.51 41.28
N THR A 8 23.12 49.87 40.80
CA THR A 8 22.78 50.85 39.76
C THR A 8 22.85 52.27 40.36
N PRO A 9 22.75 53.42 39.65
CA PRO A 9 22.14 53.74 38.38
C PRO A 9 22.81 54.89 37.55
N VAL A 10 22.05 55.38 36.53
CA VAL A 10 21.84 56.76 36.05
C VAL A 10 22.34 57.12 34.64
N LEU A 11 21.39 57.27 33.78
CA LEU A 11 21.08 58.27 32.75
C LEU A 11 22.21 59.10 32.11
N GLY A 12 22.21 59.10 30.78
CA GLY A 12 22.85 60.15 29.97
C GLY A 12 22.38 60.06 28.51
N VAL A 13 21.32 60.82 28.20
CA VAL A 13 20.81 61.07 26.85
C VAL A 13 21.82 61.91 26.07
N LYS A 14 22.24 61.44 24.88
CA LYS A 14 22.74 62.31 23.81
C LYS A 14 22.15 61.87 22.49
N LEU A 15 21.25 62.71 22.01
CA LEU A 15 20.76 62.75 20.66
C LEU A 15 21.90 63.07 19.69
N LEU A 16 22.14 62.21 18.73
CA LEU A 16 22.93 62.51 17.53
C LEU A 16 22.05 62.12 16.31
N LEU A 17 21.57 63.13 15.63
CA LEU A 17 20.98 62.99 14.28
C LEU A 17 22.10 62.57 13.33
N VAL A 18 21.95 61.39 12.73
CA VAL A 18 22.66 60.97 11.52
C VAL A 18 21.61 60.74 10.45
N ALA A 19 21.60 61.60 9.45
CA ALA A 19 20.85 61.41 8.24
C ALA A 19 21.43 60.19 7.50
N ALA A 20 20.73 59.07 7.50
CA ALA A 20 21.05 57.94 6.68
C ALA A 20 20.21 57.94 5.43
N SER A 21 20.87 58.05 4.28
CA SER A 21 20.32 57.89 2.94
C SER A 21 19.62 56.54 2.83
N ALA A 22 18.30 56.54 2.67
CA ALA A 22 17.56 55.33 2.38
C ALA A 22 17.88 54.89 0.94
N ALA A 23 18.83 54.00 0.78
CA ALA A 23 18.94 53.15 -0.42
C ALA A 23 17.76 52.18 -0.38
N VAL A 24 16.76 52.43 -1.16
CA VAL A 24 15.67 51.48 -1.45
C VAL A 24 16.27 50.31 -2.20
N ILE A 25 16.66 49.25 -1.46
CA ILE A 25 16.84 47.96 -2.06
C ILE A 25 15.42 47.43 -2.33
N LEU A 26 14.96 47.62 -3.55
CA LEU A 26 13.87 46.80 -4.09
C LEU A 26 14.42 45.37 -4.15
N SER A 27 14.26 44.59 -3.09
CA SER A 27 14.29 43.16 -3.19
C SER A 27 13.06 42.80 -4.05
N CYS A 28 13.30 42.31 -5.24
CA CYS A 28 12.30 41.57 -5.99
C CYS A 28 11.88 40.36 -5.15
N TYR A 29 10.87 40.56 -4.31
CA TYR A 29 10.07 39.43 -3.88
C TYR A 29 9.37 38.93 -5.14
N HIS A 30 9.94 37.90 -5.77
CA HIS A 30 9.15 37.04 -6.59
C HIS A 30 8.06 36.51 -5.64
N SER A 31 6.84 36.90 -5.88
CA SER A 31 5.69 36.22 -5.30
C SER A 31 5.69 34.82 -5.89
N ASP A 32 6.26 33.85 -5.16
CA ASP A 32 6.11 32.44 -5.45
C ASP A 32 4.65 32.02 -5.22
N THR A 33 3.73 32.58 -5.98
CA THR A 33 2.44 31.94 -6.23
C THR A 33 2.79 30.71 -7.05
N PRO A 34 2.54 29.50 -6.52
CA PRO A 34 2.78 28.29 -7.31
C PRO A 34 2.06 28.40 -8.65
N PRO A 35 2.66 27.97 -9.75
CA PRO A 35 2.02 28.00 -11.05
C PRO A 35 0.68 27.26 -10.96
N SER A 36 -0.37 27.82 -11.55
CA SER A 36 -1.65 27.15 -11.64
C SER A 36 -1.49 25.89 -12.51
N LEU A 37 -2.00 24.76 -12.00
CA LEU A 37 -1.97 23.52 -12.76
C LEU A 37 -2.88 23.64 -13.99
N ASP A 38 -2.30 23.62 -15.19
CA ASP A 38 -3.01 23.52 -16.46
C ASP A 38 -2.82 22.12 -17.04
N THR A 39 -3.88 21.32 -17.03
CA THR A 39 -3.90 19.97 -17.60
C THR A 39 -4.39 19.96 -19.05
N SER A 40 -4.91 21.07 -19.57
CA SER A 40 -5.57 21.13 -20.88
C SER A 40 -4.72 20.65 -22.07
N PRO A 41 -3.38 20.88 -22.12
CA PRO A 41 -2.55 20.38 -23.22
C PRO A 41 -2.39 18.85 -23.24
N TYR A 42 -2.66 18.16 -22.13
CA TYR A 42 -2.37 16.74 -21.91
C TYR A 42 -3.64 15.88 -21.80
N ARG A 43 -4.81 16.46 -22.05
CA ARG A 43 -6.10 15.76 -21.98
C ARG A 43 -6.18 14.62 -22.98
N SER A 44 -6.94 13.60 -22.60
CA SER A 44 -7.14 12.39 -23.40
C SER A 44 -8.59 11.89 -23.27
N VAL A 45 -8.85 10.74 -23.88
CA VAL A 45 -10.14 10.02 -23.74
C VAL A 45 -10.42 9.57 -22.31
N PHE A 46 -9.45 9.68 -21.40
CA PHE A 46 -9.55 9.28 -19.99
C PHE A 46 -9.98 10.43 -19.04
N GLY A 47 -10.35 11.61 -19.56
CA GLY A 47 -10.77 12.77 -18.77
C GLY A 47 -9.61 13.67 -18.31
N ASP A 48 -9.95 14.69 -17.53
CA ASP A 48 -9.07 15.82 -17.21
C ASP A 48 -7.97 15.49 -16.19
N HIS A 49 -8.14 14.41 -15.42
CA HIS A 49 -7.20 14.00 -14.39
C HIS A 49 -6.22 12.91 -14.87
N VAL A 50 -6.23 12.59 -16.16
CA VAL A 50 -5.25 11.73 -16.79
C VAL A 50 -4.44 12.53 -17.79
N LEU A 51 -3.17 12.79 -17.44
CA LEU A 51 -2.25 13.53 -18.27
C LEU A 51 -1.43 12.56 -19.13
N VAL A 52 -1.47 12.73 -20.44
CA VAL A 52 -0.72 11.88 -21.37
C VAL A 52 0.44 12.68 -21.96
N PHE A 53 1.64 12.20 -21.72
CA PHE A 53 2.88 12.78 -22.23
C PHE A 53 3.44 11.97 -23.41
N ASP A 54 4.01 12.71 -24.34
CA ASP A 54 4.68 12.17 -25.54
C ASP A 54 6.07 12.81 -25.60
N ASP A 55 7.10 12.08 -25.99
CA ASP A 55 8.49 12.55 -25.99
C ASP A 55 8.77 13.64 -27.05
N THR A 56 7.83 13.85 -27.97
CA THR A 56 7.89 14.95 -28.95
C THR A 56 7.39 16.29 -28.40
N MET A 57 6.75 16.29 -27.20
CA MET A 57 6.27 17.49 -26.54
C MET A 57 7.42 18.30 -25.93
N ASP A 58 7.20 19.59 -25.69
CA ASP A 58 8.17 20.44 -25.00
C ASP A 58 8.41 19.92 -23.56
N GLN A 59 9.60 19.38 -23.32
CA GLN A 59 10.01 18.80 -22.05
C GLN A 59 9.95 19.81 -20.90
N ARG A 60 10.20 21.10 -21.16
CA ARG A 60 10.08 22.17 -20.15
C ARG A 60 8.62 22.39 -19.77
N ALA A 61 7.71 22.38 -20.73
CA ALA A 61 6.29 22.51 -20.47
C ALA A 61 5.77 21.32 -19.64
N ILE A 62 6.20 20.10 -19.97
CA ILE A 62 5.88 18.92 -19.15
C ILE A 62 6.41 19.09 -17.74
N GLN A 63 7.69 19.48 -17.56
CA GLN A 63 8.28 19.66 -16.23
C GLN A 63 7.52 20.70 -15.39
N ASN A 64 7.16 21.84 -15.97
CA ASN A 64 6.40 22.87 -15.29
C ASN A 64 5.03 22.34 -14.80
N THR A 65 4.37 21.50 -15.58
CA THR A 65 3.11 20.86 -15.20
C THR A 65 3.31 19.85 -14.07
N LEU A 66 4.37 19.05 -14.12
CA LEU A 66 4.72 18.12 -13.05
C LEU A 66 5.06 18.84 -11.73
N ASP A 67 5.77 19.97 -11.81
CA ASP A 67 6.11 20.79 -10.65
C ASP A 67 4.86 21.44 -10.04
N ALA A 68 3.93 21.93 -10.86
CA ALA A 68 2.65 22.46 -10.40
C ALA A 68 1.80 21.37 -9.71
N LEU A 69 1.76 20.17 -10.29
CA LEU A 69 1.07 19.04 -9.71
C LEU A 69 1.69 18.61 -8.36
N HIS A 70 3.02 18.57 -8.28
CA HIS A 70 3.72 18.34 -7.02
C HIS A 70 3.31 19.36 -5.95
N HIS A 71 3.29 20.64 -6.29
CA HIS A 71 2.86 21.69 -5.37
C HIS A 71 1.43 21.50 -4.86
N GLN A 72 0.51 21.04 -5.71
CA GLN A 72 -0.88 20.78 -5.36
C GLN A 72 -1.02 19.54 -4.48
N GLN A 73 -0.33 18.43 -4.80
CA GLN A 73 -0.58 17.12 -4.23
C GLN A 73 0.28 16.77 -3.01
N LYS A 74 1.40 17.46 -2.77
CA LYS A 74 2.37 17.09 -1.72
C LYS A 74 1.83 17.03 -0.29
N TYR A 75 0.70 17.69 -0.01
CA TYR A 75 0.01 17.69 1.29
C TYR A 75 -1.43 17.16 1.21
N ASN A 76 -1.81 16.55 0.10
CA ASN A 76 -3.19 16.12 -0.19
C ASN A 76 -3.54 14.77 0.43
N GLU A 77 -3.19 14.53 1.69
CA GLU A 77 -3.32 13.23 2.35
C GLU A 77 -4.77 12.69 2.35
N PHE A 78 -5.76 13.58 2.53
CA PHE A 78 -7.18 13.20 2.57
C PHE A 78 -8.04 13.98 1.57
N GLY A 79 -7.42 14.63 0.61
CA GLY A 79 -8.15 15.42 -0.38
C GLY A 79 -8.83 14.57 -1.46
N SER A 80 -9.58 15.26 -2.30
CA SER A 80 -10.37 14.65 -3.39
C SER A 80 -9.58 14.44 -4.68
N GLU A 81 -8.54 15.26 -4.89
CA GLU A 81 -7.82 15.30 -6.17
C GLU A 81 -6.96 14.05 -6.39
N ARG A 82 -7.08 13.45 -7.57
CA ARG A 82 -6.38 12.25 -8.00
C ARG A 82 -5.91 12.38 -9.42
N TYR A 83 -4.70 11.87 -9.75
CA TYR A 83 -4.12 12.01 -11.08
C TYR A 83 -3.41 10.73 -11.53
N ALA A 84 -3.48 10.48 -12.83
CA ALA A 84 -2.63 9.51 -13.51
C ALA A 84 -1.75 10.23 -14.54
N LEU A 85 -0.45 9.97 -14.48
CA LEU A 85 0.55 10.49 -15.40
C LEU A 85 0.97 9.37 -16.34
N LEU A 86 0.54 9.42 -17.59
CA LEU A 86 0.78 8.39 -18.60
C LEU A 86 1.89 8.85 -19.55
N PHE A 87 2.96 8.08 -19.63
CA PHE A 87 4.09 8.37 -20.52
C PHE A 87 4.10 7.38 -21.67
N LYS A 88 3.94 7.87 -22.90
CA LYS A 88 4.08 7.03 -24.11
C LYS A 88 5.52 6.53 -24.26
N PRO A 89 5.76 5.43 -25.01
CA PRO A 89 7.11 5.01 -25.35
C PRO A 89 7.94 6.14 -25.92
N GLY A 90 9.16 6.33 -25.37
CA GLY A 90 10.05 7.42 -25.75
C GLY A 90 11.10 7.72 -24.68
N GLN A 91 11.85 8.82 -24.90
CA GLN A 91 12.91 9.29 -24.01
C GLN A 91 12.60 10.67 -23.48
N TYR A 92 12.69 10.84 -22.17
CA TYR A 92 12.33 12.07 -21.48
C TYR A 92 13.45 12.55 -20.57
N GLU A 93 13.67 13.87 -20.55
CA GLU A 93 14.60 14.57 -19.64
C GLU A 93 13.78 15.23 -18.51
N LEU A 94 13.30 14.45 -17.54
CA LEU A 94 12.32 14.88 -16.56
C LEU A 94 12.65 14.42 -15.14
N ASN A 95 12.15 15.20 -14.17
CA ASN A 95 12.09 14.83 -12.77
C ASN A 95 10.62 14.66 -12.36
N VAL A 96 10.17 13.41 -12.27
CA VAL A 96 8.80 13.07 -11.92
C VAL A 96 8.73 12.84 -10.41
N THR A 97 8.06 13.74 -9.68
CA THR A 97 7.77 13.56 -8.26
C THR A 97 6.34 13.04 -8.10
N VAL A 98 6.20 11.93 -7.38
CA VAL A 98 4.93 11.23 -7.18
C VAL A 98 4.44 11.48 -5.75
N ASP A 99 3.28 12.11 -5.63
CA ASP A 99 2.68 12.52 -4.36
C ASP A 99 1.38 11.76 -4.06
N TYR A 100 0.61 12.23 -3.06
CA TYR A 100 -0.69 11.63 -2.71
C TYR A 100 -1.62 11.54 -3.91
N TYR A 101 -2.20 10.38 -4.12
CA TYR A 101 -3.14 10.06 -5.20
C TYR A 101 -2.61 10.35 -6.61
N VAL A 102 -1.30 10.28 -6.79
CA VAL A 102 -0.66 10.35 -8.11
C VAL A 102 -0.07 8.98 -8.46
N GLN A 103 -0.37 8.49 -9.66
CA GLN A 103 0.31 7.36 -10.27
C GLN A 103 1.05 7.78 -11.53
N ALA A 104 2.35 7.48 -11.62
CA ALA A 104 3.14 7.62 -12.84
C ALA A 104 3.24 6.26 -13.52
N LEU A 105 2.84 6.17 -14.79
CA LEU A 105 2.68 4.92 -15.54
C LEU A 105 3.33 5.04 -16.92
N GLY A 106 4.31 4.18 -17.20
CA GLY A 106 4.87 4.02 -18.53
C GLY A 106 4.00 3.13 -19.41
N LEU A 107 3.63 3.58 -20.60
CA LEU A 107 2.74 2.87 -21.54
C LEU A 107 3.49 1.90 -22.46
N GLY A 108 4.74 1.58 -22.16
CA GLY A 108 5.51 0.58 -22.89
C GLY A 108 5.12 -0.86 -22.53
N ARG A 109 5.55 -1.81 -23.35
CA ARG A 109 5.41 -3.26 -23.05
C ARG A 109 6.43 -3.71 -22.01
N VAL A 110 7.57 -3.06 -21.97
CA VAL A 110 8.64 -3.28 -20.98
C VAL A 110 9.13 -1.93 -20.48
N PRO A 111 9.76 -1.89 -19.28
CA PRO A 111 10.27 -0.62 -18.72
C PRO A 111 11.17 0.18 -19.65
N ALA A 112 11.94 -0.49 -20.49
CA ALA A 112 12.89 0.14 -21.41
C ALA A 112 12.23 0.98 -22.52
N ASP A 113 10.94 0.76 -22.79
CA ASP A 113 10.20 1.51 -23.79
C ASP A 113 9.96 2.96 -23.37
N VAL A 114 9.92 3.23 -22.04
CA VAL A 114 9.74 4.57 -21.48
C VAL A 114 10.92 4.91 -20.60
N SER A 115 11.87 5.66 -21.15
CA SER A 115 13.12 5.99 -20.47
C SER A 115 13.10 7.43 -19.94
N ILE A 116 13.28 7.58 -18.63
CA ILE A 116 13.41 8.86 -17.94
C ILE A 116 14.88 9.09 -17.61
N ASN A 117 15.54 10.05 -18.25
CA ASN A 117 16.82 10.60 -17.82
C ASN A 117 16.56 11.66 -16.77
N GLY A 118 16.72 11.31 -15.52
CA GLY A 118 16.31 12.13 -14.39
C GLY A 118 15.76 11.30 -13.24
N THR A 119 14.58 11.62 -12.74
CA THR A 119 14.03 10.93 -11.58
C THR A 119 12.57 10.50 -11.77
N VAL A 120 12.21 9.32 -11.22
CA VAL A 120 10.83 8.96 -10.86
C VAL A 120 10.89 8.63 -9.37
N GLN A 121 10.39 9.53 -8.54
CA GLN A 121 10.67 9.52 -7.12
C GLN A 121 9.49 9.97 -6.25
N SER A 122 9.53 9.60 -4.97
CA SER A 122 8.72 10.17 -3.91
C SER A 122 9.66 10.76 -2.86
N ILE A 123 9.47 12.05 -2.56
CA ILE A 123 10.27 12.77 -1.58
C ILE A 123 9.42 13.13 -0.37
N ALA A 124 10.00 13.04 0.83
CA ALA A 124 9.30 13.47 2.04
C ALA A 124 9.02 14.99 1.95
N SER A 125 7.75 15.35 1.93
CA SER A 125 7.27 16.74 1.77
C SER A 125 6.89 17.40 3.10
N THR A 126 6.92 16.66 4.22
CA THR A 126 6.50 17.14 5.54
C THR A 126 7.63 17.77 6.32
N GLU A 127 7.31 18.75 7.16
CA GLU A 127 8.23 19.26 8.17
C GLU A 127 8.73 18.10 9.07
N GLY A 128 10.03 18.03 9.27
CA GLY A 128 10.66 16.99 10.08
C GLY A 128 10.98 15.68 9.37
N ASN A 129 10.94 15.61 8.03
CA ASN A 129 11.27 14.44 7.22
C ASN A 129 10.47 13.16 7.56
N LYS A 130 9.24 13.30 8.03
CA LYS A 130 8.39 12.13 8.30
C LYS A 130 7.98 11.45 7.00
N VAL A 131 8.13 10.13 6.96
CA VAL A 131 7.75 9.29 5.82
C VAL A 131 6.59 8.37 6.17
N THR A 132 6.23 8.25 7.45
CA THR A 132 5.17 7.36 7.95
C THR A 132 3.77 7.66 7.40
N THR A 133 3.53 8.84 6.83
CA THR A 133 2.25 9.18 6.17
C THR A 133 2.35 9.26 4.65
N MET A 134 3.50 8.90 4.05
CA MET A 134 3.74 9.03 2.61
C MET A 134 3.20 7.84 1.83
N PHE A 135 1.89 7.70 1.73
CA PHE A 135 1.17 6.60 1.10
C PHE A 135 0.27 7.06 -0.07
N TRP A 136 -0.52 6.16 -0.65
CA TRP A 136 -1.46 6.36 -1.78
C TRP A 136 -0.80 7.00 -2.99
N ARG A 137 0.25 6.38 -3.49
CA ARG A 137 0.99 6.78 -4.70
C ARG A 137 1.56 5.56 -5.40
N GLY A 138 2.04 5.72 -6.61
CA GLY A 138 2.65 4.59 -7.29
C GLY A 138 3.45 4.99 -8.52
N ALA A 139 4.46 4.20 -8.85
CA ALA A 139 5.17 4.30 -10.12
C ALA A 139 5.34 2.92 -10.75
N GLU A 140 5.12 2.83 -12.05
CA GLU A 140 5.11 1.56 -12.76
C GLU A 140 5.63 1.69 -14.18
N ASN A 141 6.48 0.73 -14.57
CA ASN A 141 6.90 0.47 -15.94
C ASN A 141 7.77 1.58 -16.57
N PHE A 142 8.83 1.98 -15.87
CA PHE A 142 9.83 2.93 -16.34
C PHE A 142 11.23 2.37 -16.30
N LYS A 143 12.06 2.74 -17.27
CA LYS A 143 13.50 2.75 -17.15
C LYS A 143 13.95 4.12 -16.68
N VAL A 144 14.67 4.20 -15.55
CA VAL A 144 15.13 5.45 -14.96
C VAL A 144 16.64 5.50 -14.92
N LYS A 145 17.21 6.56 -15.47
CA LYS A 145 18.65 6.87 -15.45
C LYS A 145 18.90 8.09 -14.59
N PRO A 146 19.24 7.92 -13.31
CA PRO A 146 19.54 9.04 -12.43
C PRO A 146 20.75 9.83 -12.92
N HIS A 147 20.68 11.15 -12.92
CA HIS A 147 21.82 11.99 -13.26
C HIS A 147 22.98 11.75 -12.27
N HIS A 148 24.21 11.60 -12.78
CA HIS A 148 25.47 11.57 -12.02
C HIS A 148 25.55 10.54 -10.89
N GLY A 149 25.03 9.33 -11.10
CA GLY A 149 25.10 8.24 -10.10
C GLY A 149 24.29 8.50 -8.83
N ASN A 150 23.32 9.41 -8.88
CA ASN A 150 22.49 9.76 -7.75
C ASN A 150 21.60 8.60 -7.32
N THR A 151 21.37 8.51 -6.04
CA THR A 151 20.38 7.60 -5.46
C THR A 151 18.99 8.22 -5.62
N LEU A 152 18.07 7.50 -6.24
CA LEU A 152 16.65 7.88 -6.26
C LEU A 152 16.05 7.76 -4.86
N LEU A 153 15.07 8.58 -4.59
CA LEU A 153 14.25 8.48 -3.39
C LEU A 153 12.89 7.90 -3.76
N TRP A 154 12.54 6.80 -3.14
CA TRP A 154 11.17 6.32 -3.07
C TRP A 154 10.78 6.26 -1.59
N ALA A 155 10.79 7.45 -0.93
CA ALA A 155 10.55 7.60 0.50
C ALA A 155 9.04 7.51 0.76
N VAL A 156 8.59 6.32 1.19
CA VAL A 156 7.17 5.98 1.25
C VAL A 156 6.85 5.10 2.45
N SER A 157 5.56 5.02 2.74
CA SER A 157 4.92 4.02 3.60
C SER A 157 3.88 3.24 2.79
N GLN A 158 3.01 2.48 3.43
CA GLN A 158 2.04 1.55 2.83
C GLN A 158 1.38 2.11 1.56
N ALA A 159 0.71 1.29 0.78
CA ALA A 159 -0.01 1.69 -0.44
C ALA A 159 0.81 2.54 -1.43
N SER A 160 2.09 2.21 -1.59
CA SER A 160 3.01 2.96 -2.44
C SER A 160 3.92 2.02 -3.25
N PRO A 161 3.36 1.25 -4.19
CA PRO A 161 4.13 0.26 -4.95
C PRO A 161 5.10 0.92 -5.94
N TYR A 162 6.28 0.33 -6.06
CA TYR A 162 7.27 0.59 -7.08
C TYR A 162 7.40 -0.67 -7.94
N ARG A 163 6.67 -0.71 -9.08
CA ARG A 163 6.49 -1.92 -9.89
C ARG A 163 7.11 -1.80 -11.27
N ARG A 164 7.64 -2.91 -11.79
CA ARG A 164 8.18 -2.98 -13.17
C ARG A 164 9.14 -1.83 -13.49
N MET A 165 9.95 -1.44 -12.52
CA MET A 165 10.94 -0.40 -12.68
C MET A 165 12.27 -1.01 -13.09
N HIS A 166 13.01 -0.30 -13.94
CA HIS A 166 14.42 -0.57 -14.21
C HIS A 166 15.23 0.67 -13.86
N VAL A 167 15.88 0.67 -12.71
CA VAL A 167 16.70 1.80 -12.25
C VAL A 167 18.18 1.51 -12.52
N GLU A 168 18.79 2.30 -13.39
CA GLU A 168 20.25 2.28 -13.65
C GLU A 168 20.98 3.06 -12.53
N GLY A 169 20.80 2.64 -11.29
CA GLY A 169 21.33 3.31 -10.12
C GLY A 169 20.85 2.69 -8.82
N SER A 170 20.85 3.48 -7.75
CA SER A 170 20.42 3.06 -6.41
C SER A 170 19.07 3.67 -6.05
N VAL A 171 18.35 3.04 -5.11
CA VAL A 171 17.09 3.55 -4.55
C VAL A 171 17.15 3.49 -3.03
N ASN A 172 16.79 4.59 -2.38
CA ASN A 172 16.56 4.67 -0.93
C ASN A 172 15.06 4.84 -0.67
N PHE A 173 14.50 4.01 0.21
CA PHE A 173 13.06 3.93 0.44
C PHE A 173 12.54 4.74 1.64
N ASP A 174 13.41 5.43 2.39
CA ASP A 174 13.01 6.15 3.61
C ASP A 174 13.66 7.52 3.83
N LYS A 175 14.60 7.93 2.99
CA LYS A 175 15.35 9.19 3.13
C LYS A 175 16.00 9.39 4.51
N GLY A 176 16.32 8.30 5.23
CA GLY A 176 16.85 8.39 6.60
C GLY A 176 15.81 8.80 7.65
N SER A 177 14.53 8.57 7.37
CA SER A 177 13.40 8.82 8.26
C SER A 177 12.64 7.52 8.56
N TRP A 178 11.79 7.56 9.59
CA TRP A 178 10.88 6.44 9.84
C TRP A 178 9.89 6.28 8.68
N ALA A 179 9.78 5.06 8.17
CA ALA A 179 8.85 4.67 7.12
C ALA A 179 8.20 3.35 7.54
N SER A 180 6.89 3.25 7.44
CA SER A 180 6.15 2.05 7.82
C SER A 180 6.21 0.95 6.76
N GLY A 181 7.05 1.11 5.75
CA GLY A 181 7.30 0.12 4.72
C GLY A 181 6.62 0.40 3.38
N GLY A 182 6.92 -0.43 2.40
CA GLY A 182 6.39 -0.33 1.05
C GLY A 182 6.69 -1.61 0.28
N VAL A 183 6.48 -1.55 -1.02
CA VAL A 183 6.58 -2.71 -1.91
C VAL A 183 7.42 -2.40 -3.14
N LEU A 184 8.42 -3.26 -3.38
CA LEU A 184 9.16 -3.34 -4.64
C LEU A 184 8.76 -4.65 -5.34
N ALA A 185 8.17 -4.59 -6.52
CA ALA A 185 7.74 -5.77 -7.23
C ALA A 185 8.14 -5.73 -8.71
N ASN A 186 8.57 -6.88 -9.22
CA ASN A 186 8.88 -7.10 -10.63
C ASN A 186 9.85 -6.03 -11.22
N SER A 187 10.86 -5.63 -10.42
CA SER A 187 11.72 -4.47 -10.70
C SER A 187 13.21 -4.83 -10.68
N VAL A 188 13.99 -4.08 -11.42
CA VAL A 188 15.46 -4.17 -11.45
C VAL A 188 16.04 -2.89 -10.86
N ILE A 189 16.85 -3.03 -9.80
CA ILE A 189 17.66 -1.95 -9.23
C ILE A 189 19.13 -2.38 -9.41
N GLU A 190 19.86 -1.76 -10.34
CA GLU A 190 21.23 -2.19 -10.65
C GLU A 190 22.21 -1.92 -9.50
N GLY A 191 21.97 -0.87 -8.74
CA GLY A 191 22.78 -0.48 -7.59
C GLY A 191 22.26 -1.02 -6.26
N ARG A 192 22.36 -0.16 -5.23
CA ARG A 192 21.85 -0.45 -3.89
C ARG A 192 20.36 -0.14 -3.82
N ALA A 193 19.58 -1.08 -3.35
CA ALA A 193 18.23 -0.88 -2.83
C ALA A 193 18.24 -0.93 -1.30
N GLY A 194 17.42 -0.14 -0.60
CA GLY A 194 17.32 -0.32 0.85
C GLY A 194 16.78 0.86 1.62
N LEU A 195 16.81 0.64 2.93
CA LEU A 195 16.34 1.54 3.98
C LEU A 195 17.51 2.05 4.79
N THR A 196 17.31 3.16 5.50
CA THR A 196 18.25 3.68 6.51
C THR A 196 17.71 3.40 7.91
N THR A 197 16.52 3.89 8.20
CA THR A 197 15.83 3.76 9.49
C THR A 197 14.41 3.21 9.36
N GLY A 198 13.96 2.87 8.14
CA GLY A 198 12.63 2.34 7.90
C GLY A 198 12.35 1.03 8.62
N GLN A 199 11.10 0.83 8.98
CA GLN A 199 10.65 -0.26 9.83
C GLN A 199 10.70 -1.61 9.10
N GLN A 200 10.02 -1.74 7.96
CA GLN A 200 9.91 -2.96 7.19
C GLN A 200 9.86 -2.71 5.69
N TRP A 201 10.04 -3.78 4.92
CA TRP A 201 9.96 -3.70 3.46
C TRP A 201 9.65 -5.07 2.84
N PHE A 202 8.81 -5.05 1.82
CA PHE A 202 8.49 -6.23 1.02
C PHE A 202 9.06 -6.12 -0.40
N THR A 203 9.74 -7.17 -0.86
CA THR A 203 10.27 -7.27 -2.22
C THR A 203 9.89 -8.60 -2.84
N ARG A 204 9.30 -8.57 -4.05
CA ARG A 204 8.87 -9.76 -4.76
C ARG A 204 9.32 -9.74 -6.23
N ASN A 205 9.78 -10.89 -6.74
CA ASN A 205 10.14 -11.08 -8.16
C ASN A 205 11.00 -9.95 -8.74
N SER A 206 12.02 -9.53 -8.02
CA SER A 206 12.88 -8.42 -8.41
C SER A 206 14.35 -8.85 -8.53
N GLU A 207 15.18 -7.99 -9.13
CA GLU A 207 16.62 -8.17 -9.21
C GLU A 207 17.29 -6.93 -8.63
N ILE A 208 18.14 -7.10 -7.64
CA ILE A 208 18.80 -6.00 -6.95
C ILE A 208 20.32 -6.22 -6.91
N GLY A 209 21.11 -5.17 -7.13
CA GLY A 209 22.55 -5.27 -7.04
C GLY A 209 23.02 -5.61 -5.63
N ARG A 210 22.45 -4.96 -4.62
CA ARG A 210 22.58 -5.30 -3.21
C ARG A 210 21.48 -4.66 -2.39
N TRP A 211 21.14 -5.27 -1.26
CA TRP A 211 20.26 -4.68 -0.24
C TRP A 211 21.07 -4.11 0.93
N ALA A 212 20.56 -3.08 1.59
CA ALA A 212 21.09 -2.62 2.87
C ALA A 212 20.03 -1.93 3.73
N GLY A 213 20.09 -2.19 5.03
CA GLY A 213 19.24 -1.59 6.04
C GLY A 213 17.87 -2.23 6.18
N GLY A 214 17.03 -1.60 6.99
CA GLY A 214 15.73 -2.10 7.45
C GLY A 214 15.84 -2.66 8.86
N ASN A 215 14.90 -2.25 9.77
CA ASN A 215 15.13 -2.43 11.18
C ASN A 215 14.27 -3.52 11.83
N TRP A 216 13.03 -3.78 11.32
CA TRP A 216 12.11 -4.65 12.03
C TRP A 216 11.70 -5.89 11.26
N ASN A 217 11.44 -5.78 9.95
CA ASN A 217 11.01 -6.91 9.13
C ASN A 217 11.29 -6.66 7.64
N ARG A 218 12.01 -7.56 7.00
CA ARG A 218 12.33 -7.52 5.57
C ARG A 218 12.02 -8.88 4.96
N VAL A 219 11.19 -8.89 3.93
CA VAL A 219 10.81 -10.14 3.26
C VAL A 219 11.10 -10.06 1.78
N PHE A 220 11.79 -11.08 1.28
CA PHE A 220 12.18 -11.20 -0.12
C PHE A 220 11.65 -12.53 -0.67
N VAL A 221 10.81 -12.48 -1.70
CA VAL A 221 10.19 -13.65 -2.32
C VAL A 221 10.54 -13.68 -3.81
N GLY A 222 11.29 -14.69 -4.23
CA GLY A 222 11.74 -14.80 -5.63
C GLY A 222 12.64 -13.66 -6.09
N VAL A 223 13.54 -13.18 -5.22
CA VAL A 223 14.40 -12.01 -5.48
C VAL A 223 15.83 -12.46 -5.77
N LYS A 224 16.39 -12.07 -6.92
CA LYS A 224 17.81 -12.22 -7.22
C LYS A 224 18.61 -11.08 -6.59
N GLY A 225 19.70 -11.40 -5.91
CA GLY A 225 20.52 -10.43 -5.17
C GLY A 225 19.93 -10.03 -3.81
N ALA A 226 18.97 -10.81 -3.28
CA ALA A 226 18.51 -10.69 -1.91
C ALA A 226 19.68 -10.88 -0.91
N PRO A 227 19.60 -10.29 0.29
CA PRO A 227 20.59 -10.56 1.34
C PRO A 227 20.52 -12.02 1.80
N VAL A 228 21.49 -12.43 2.61
CA VAL A 228 21.45 -13.76 3.25
C VAL A 228 20.44 -13.72 4.40
N ASP A 229 19.68 -14.79 4.56
CA ASP A 229 18.83 -14.99 5.74
C ASP A 229 19.72 -15.20 6.97
N GLN A 230 19.51 -14.37 7.98
CA GLN A 230 20.29 -14.38 9.23
C GLN A 230 19.34 -14.21 10.43
N TRP A 231 18.10 -14.68 10.32
CA TRP A 231 17.15 -14.62 11.43
C TRP A 231 17.64 -15.47 12.63
N PRO A 232 17.57 -14.99 13.88
CA PRO A 232 17.01 -13.69 14.33
C PRO A 232 18.03 -12.55 14.43
N GLU A 233 19.31 -12.74 14.07
CA GLU A 233 20.35 -11.70 14.17
C GLU A 233 20.05 -10.50 13.26
N GLU A 234 19.45 -10.79 12.10
CA GLU A 234 18.96 -9.80 11.15
C GLU A 234 17.49 -10.11 10.82
N PRO A 235 16.57 -9.12 10.87
CA PRO A 235 15.14 -9.34 10.63
C PRO A 235 14.83 -9.53 9.13
N THR A 236 15.40 -10.57 8.54
CA THR A 236 15.34 -10.86 7.10
C THR A 236 14.76 -12.25 6.86
N THR A 237 13.76 -12.31 5.98
CA THR A 237 13.12 -13.56 5.54
C THR A 237 13.33 -13.74 4.04
N ILE A 238 13.86 -14.88 3.63
CA ILE A 238 14.14 -15.19 2.21
C ILE A 238 13.32 -16.40 1.78
N ILE A 239 12.57 -16.21 0.69
CA ILE A 239 11.88 -17.29 -0.04
C ILE A 239 12.46 -17.30 -1.45
N GLU A 240 13.18 -18.35 -1.81
CA GLU A 240 13.95 -18.40 -3.05
C GLU A 240 13.11 -18.24 -4.31
N GLN A 241 11.89 -18.78 -4.32
CA GLN A 241 10.99 -18.76 -5.45
C GLN A 241 9.59 -18.31 -5.02
N THR A 242 8.92 -17.54 -5.85
CA THR A 242 7.52 -17.20 -5.71
C THR A 242 6.68 -18.39 -6.20
N PRO A 243 5.94 -19.10 -5.32
CA PRO A 243 5.31 -20.37 -5.69
C PRO A 243 4.26 -20.23 -6.79
N VAL A 244 3.44 -19.19 -6.70
CA VAL A 244 2.42 -18.87 -7.71
C VAL A 244 2.21 -17.36 -7.74
N VAL A 245 2.21 -16.77 -8.92
CA VAL A 245 2.01 -15.32 -9.09
C VAL A 245 1.31 -15.03 -10.41
N ARG A 246 0.50 -13.98 -10.40
CA ARG A 246 0.15 -13.20 -11.60
C ARG A 246 0.66 -11.80 -11.36
N GLU A 247 1.38 -11.23 -12.30
CA GLU A 247 1.76 -9.82 -12.23
C GLU A 247 0.53 -8.93 -12.49
N LYS A 248 0.58 -7.71 -11.98
CA LYS A 248 -0.52 -6.73 -12.12
C LYS A 248 -0.81 -6.45 -13.59
N PRO A 249 -2.08 -6.44 -14.04
CA PRO A 249 -2.46 -5.90 -15.34
C PRO A 249 -2.10 -4.42 -15.46
N PHE A 250 -1.68 -3.99 -16.65
CA PHE A 250 -1.28 -2.59 -16.88
C PHE A 250 -1.70 -2.07 -18.26
N LEU A 251 -1.98 -0.76 -18.31
CA LEU A 251 -2.28 -0.06 -19.54
C LEU A 251 -1.01 0.08 -20.38
N THR A 252 -1.12 -0.15 -21.68
CA THR A 252 0.01 -0.08 -22.65
C THR A 252 -0.50 0.36 -24.02
N LEU A 253 0.40 0.52 -24.96
CA LEU A 253 0.07 0.67 -26.37
C LEU A 253 0.37 -0.64 -27.10
N ASP A 254 -0.48 -1.00 -28.09
CA ASP A 254 -0.21 -2.08 -29.01
C ASP A 254 0.76 -1.65 -30.14
N ASN A 255 1.08 -2.56 -31.03
CA ASN A 255 1.99 -2.27 -32.15
C ASN A 255 1.45 -1.23 -33.15
N SER A 256 0.19 -0.90 -33.11
CA SER A 256 -0.43 0.17 -33.92
C SER A 256 -0.44 1.52 -33.22
N GLY A 257 -0.05 1.57 -31.95
CA GLY A 257 -0.14 2.75 -31.08
C GLY A 257 -1.53 2.93 -30.43
N ALA A 258 -2.41 1.94 -30.54
CA ALA A 258 -3.71 1.96 -29.87
C ALA A 258 -3.57 1.49 -28.41
N TYR A 259 -4.41 2.06 -27.53
CA TYR A 259 -4.44 1.66 -26.11
C TYR A 259 -4.95 0.24 -25.95
N ALA A 260 -4.29 -0.51 -25.09
CA ALA A 260 -4.66 -1.86 -24.69
C ALA A 260 -4.24 -2.11 -23.23
N VAL A 261 -4.80 -3.13 -22.61
CA VAL A 261 -4.37 -3.60 -21.29
C VAL A 261 -3.68 -4.95 -21.46
N PHE A 262 -2.44 -5.03 -20.99
CA PHE A 262 -1.76 -6.31 -20.91
C PHE A 262 -2.09 -7.01 -19.60
N VAL A 263 -2.54 -8.25 -19.69
CA VAL A 263 -2.86 -9.12 -18.56
C VAL A 263 -1.83 -10.25 -18.51
N PRO A 264 -0.86 -10.20 -17.58
CA PRO A 264 0.16 -11.24 -17.44
C PRO A 264 -0.46 -12.61 -17.11
N ALA A 265 0.13 -13.66 -17.64
CA ALA A 265 -0.26 -15.03 -17.32
C ALA A 265 0.14 -15.40 -15.87
N VAL A 266 -0.51 -16.43 -15.33
CA VAL A 266 -0.09 -17.04 -14.07
C VAL A 266 1.25 -17.74 -14.27
N ALA A 267 2.20 -17.45 -13.40
CA ALA A 267 3.50 -18.10 -13.35
C ALA A 267 3.69 -18.86 -12.03
N ARG A 268 4.56 -19.86 -12.02
CA ARG A 268 4.82 -20.71 -10.85
C ARG A 268 6.32 -20.90 -10.66
N ASN A 269 6.74 -20.95 -9.40
CA ASN A 269 8.13 -21.17 -8.99
C ASN A 269 9.09 -20.21 -9.69
N THR A 270 8.78 -18.90 -9.63
CA THR A 270 9.52 -17.84 -10.34
C THR A 270 10.49 -17.11 -9.43
N ALA A 271 11.56 -16.59 -10.02
CA ALA A 271 12.51 -15.69 -9.39
C ALA A 271 13.02 -14.65 -10.39
N GLY A 272 13.20 -13.41 -9.92
CA GLY A 272 13.53 -12.27 -10.79
C GLY A 272 12.33 -11.75 -11.56
N VAL A 273 12.57 -10.78 -12.44
CA VAL A 273 11.52 -10.06 -13.17
C VAL A 273 10.91 -10.88 -14.30
N SER A 274 9.61 -10.67 -14.58
CA SER A 274 8.87 -11.38 -15.62
C SER A 274 9.12 -10.86 -17.05
N TRP A 275 9.53 -9.62 -17.18
CA TRP A 275 9.62 -8.88 -18.46
C TRP A 275 11.01 -8.94 -19.12
N ARG A 276 11.97 -9.68 -18.54
CA ARG A 276 13.23 -10.01 -19.21
C ARG A 276 13.07 -11.28 -20.04
N GLY A 277 13.32 -11.20 -21.31
CA GLY A 277 13.22 -12.32 -22.23
C GLY A 277 12.59 -11.90 -23.56
N GLU A 278 12.39 -12.84 -24.46
CA GLU A 278 11.87 -12.55 -25.81
C GLU A 278 10.40 -12.15 -25.79
N SER A 279 9.59 -12.64 -24.83
CA SER A 279 8.21 -12.21 -24.64
C SER A 279 7.70 -12.58 -23.24
N GLU A 280 7.06 -11.64 -22.55
CA GLU A 280 6.29 -11.92 -21.34
C GLU A 280 4.97 -12.60 -21.71
N ALA A 281 4.70 -13.75 -21.08
CA ALA A 281 3.45 -14.48 -21.32
C ALA A 281 2.25 -13.72 -20.76
N GLY A 282 1.20 -13.60 -21.55
CA GLY A 282 -0.02 -12.89 -21.16
C GLY A 282 -0.94 -12.65 -22.36
N GLU A 283 -1.96 -11.87 -22.12
CA GLU A 283 -2.99 -11.48 -23.09
C GLU A 283 -2.99 -9.95 -23.24
N LEU A 284 -3.10 -9.47 -24.48
CA LEU A 284 -3.28 -8.06 -24.79
C LEU A 284 -4.76 -7.83 -25.15
N ILE A 285 -5.48 -7.14 -24.28
CA ILE A 285 -6.90 -6.85 -24.45
C ILE A 285 -7.04 -5.41 -24.97
N PRO A 286 -7.64 -5.19 -26.15
CA PRO A 286 -7.80 -3.84 -26.69
C PRO A 286 -8.70 -2.98 -25.79
N LEU A 287 -8.43 -1.67 -25.72
CA LEU A 287 -9.22 -0.75 -24.91
C LEU A 287 -10.71 -0.71 -25.33
N THR A 288 -11.02 -1.08 -26.55
CA THR A 288 -12.42 -1.21 -27.04
C THR A 288 -13.23 -2.25 -26.27
N ASP A 289 -12.60 -3.20 -25.59
CA ASP A 289 -13.27 -4.18 -24.74
C ASP A 289 -13.44 -3.70 -23.30
N PHE A 290 -12.92 -2.54 -22.99
CA PHE A 290 -13.13 -1.84 -21.72
C PHE A 290 -14.21 -0.76 -21.83
N TYR A 291 -14.93 -0.58 -20.75
CA TYR A 291 -15.68 0.64 -20.49
C TYR A 291 -14.77 1.58 -19.70
N VAL A 292 -14.47 2.74 -20.27
CA VAL A 292 -13.69 3.80 -19.61
C VAL A 292 -14.65 4.61 -18.75
N ALA A 293 -14.53 4.46 -17.44
CA ALA A 293 -15.40 5.12 -16.47
C ALA A 293 -14.87 6.49 -16.08
N LEU A 294 -15.74 7.47 -16.01
CA LEU A 294 -15.45 8.85 -15.61
C LEU A 294 -16.23 9.18 -14.32
N PRO A 295 -15.58 9.64 -13.24
CA PRO A 295 -16.22 9.81 -11.93
C PRO A 295 -17.37 10.84 -11.93
N ASP A 296 -17.32 11.84 -12.83
CA ASP A 296 -18.31 12.92 -12.89
C ASP A 296 -19.61 12.53 -13.62
N THR A 297 -19.60 11.45 -14.39
CA THR A 297 -20.73 11.07 -15.26
C THR A 297 -21.23 9.66 -15.01
N ASP A 298 -20.39 8.77 -14.50
CA ASP A 298 -20.74 7.38 -14.31
C ASP A 298 -21.31 7.09 -12.93
N THR A 299 -22.25 6.19 -12.88
CA THR A 299 -22.92 5.71 -11.68
C THR A 299 -22.70 4.21 -11.51
N ALA A 300 -23.04 3.66 -10.35
CA ALA A 300 -23.02 2.21 -10.14
C ALA A 300 -23.85 1.47 -11.22
N ASP A 301 -24.97 2.05 -11.65
CA ASP A 301 -25.86 1.45 -12.67
C ASP A 301 -25.18 1.39 -14.05
N SER A 302 -24.54 2.49 -14.52
CA SER A 302 -23.82 2.50 -15.80
C SER A 302 -22.66 1.51 -15.80
N LEU A 303 -21.90 1.45 -14.70
CA LEU A 303 -20.78 0.52 -14.55
C LEU A 303 -21.25 -0.94 -14.50
N ASN A 304 -22.32 -1.23 -13.76
CA ASN A 304 -22.91 -2.57 -13.70
C ASN A 304 -23.51 -3.00 -15.05
N GLN A 305 -24.08 -2.06 -15.81
CA GLN A 305 -24.57 -2.32 -17.16
C GLN A 305 -23.43 -2.71 -18.11
N ALA A 306 -22.29 -2.02 -18.02
CA ALA A 306 -21.09 -2.35 -18.79
C ALA A 306 -20.54 -3.74 -18.41
N LEU A 307 -20.44 -4.04 -17.10
CA LEU A 307 -20.01 -5.35 -16.59
C LEU A 307 -20.95 -6.47 -17.05
N ALA A 308 -22.27 -6.27 -16.98
CA ALA A 308 -23.26 -7.24 -17.43
C ALA A 308 -23.20 -7.49 -18.94
N ALA A 309 -22.82 -6.47 -19.73
CA ALA A 309 -22.57 -6.58 -21.16
C ALA A 309 -21.22 -7.27 -21.50
N GLY A 310 -20.47 -7.73 -20.50
CA GLY A 310 -19.19 -8.42 -20.69
C GLY A 310 -17.99 -7.49 -20.90
N LYS A 311 -18.13 -6.17 -20.65
CA LYS A 311 -17.01 -5.24 -20.70
C LYS A 311 -16.13 -5.38 -19.47
N HIS A 312 -14.85 -5.14 -19.63
CA HIS A 312 -13.92 -4.80 -18.56
C HIS A 312 -14.13 -3.35 -18.12
N LEU A 313 -13.63 -2.96 -16.93
CA LEU A 313 -13.66 -1.57 -16.49
C LEU A 313 -12.25 -0.97 -16.42
N LEU A 314 -12.09 0.22 -16.97
CA LEU A 314 -10.97 1.10 -16.72
C LEU A 314 -11.50 2.32 -15.94
N LEU A 315 -11.22 2.36 -14.63
CA LEU A 315 -11.66 3.45 -13.76
C LEU A 315 -10.64 4.58 -13.81
N THR A 316 -11.05 5.76 -14.22
CA THR A 316 -10.19 6.95 -14.24
C THR A 316 -10.10 7.61 -12.86
N PRO A 317 -9.09 8.49 -12.62
CA PRO A 317 -8.87 9.10 -11.31
C PRO A 317 -10.08 9.90 -10.83
N GLY A 318 -10.54 9.65 -9.61
CA GLY A 318 -11.64 10.37 -8.98
C GLY A 318 -12.31 9.58 -7.87
N ILE A 319 -13.36 10.16 -7.31
CA ILE A 319 -14.20 9.53 -6.28
C ILE A 319 -15.53 9.13 -6.93
N TYR A 320 -15.89 7.85 -6.79
CA TYR A 320 -17.12 7.26 -7.34
C TYR A 320 -18.10 6.97 -6.19
N PRO A 321 -19.11 7.83 -5.96
CA PRO A 321 -20.19 7.51 -5.02
C PRO A 321 -21.08 6.42 -5.62
N LEU A 322 -21.22 5.29 -4.92
CA LEU A 322 -21.94 4.12 -5.39
C LEU A 322 -23.24 3.91 -4.64
N ASN A 323 -24.37 3.90 -5.32
CA ASN A 323 -25.69 3.59 -4.75
C ASN A 323 -25.95 2.08 -4.64
N SER A 324 -25.14 1.26 -5.28
CA SER A 324 -25.12 -0.21 -5.18
C SER A 324 -23.71 -0.72 -5.44
N ALA A 325 -23.44 -1.97 -5.11
CA ALA A 325 -22.14 -2.59 -5.36
C ALA A 325 -21.81 -2.67 -6.86
N LEU A 326 -20.54 -2.59 -7.23
CA LEU A 326 -20.08 -3.04 -8.53
C LEU A 326 -20.07 -4.57 -8.54
N ASN A 327 -20.94 -5.17 -9.36
CA ASN A 327 -21.16 -6.61 -9.41
C ASN A 327 -20.40 -7.28 -10.55
N ILE A 328 -19.33 -7.99 -10.21
CA ILE A 328 -18.47 -8.68 -11.17
C ILE A 328 -18.89 -10.14 -11.22
N THR A 329 -19.65 -10.52 -12.26
CA THR A 329 -20.24 -11.86 -12.39
C THR A 329 -19.67 -12.68 -13.53
N GLN A 330 -18.86 -12.07 -14.41
CA GLN A 330 -18.26 -12.74 -15.55
C GLN A 330 -16.81 -13.17 -15.24
N PRO A 331 -16.40 -14.39 -15.62
CA PRO A 331 -15.00 -14.81 -15.48
C PRO A 331 -14.08 -13.93 -16.32
N ASN A 332 -12.83 -13.86 -15.92
CA ASN A 332 -11.77 -13.08 -16.59
C ASN A 332 -11.97 -11.56 -16.62
N THR A 333 -13.01 -11.03 -16.01
CA THR A 333 -13.21 -9.57 -15.93
C THR A 333 -11.97 -8.89 -15.32
N VAL A 334 -11.57 -7.80 -15.96
CA VAL A 334 -10.51 -6.90 -15.46
C VAL A 334 -11.14 -5.59 -15.00
N VAL A 335 -10.85 -5.19 -13.76
CA VAL A 335 -11.13 -3.85 -13.25
C VAL A 335 -9.78 -3.21 -12.95
N LEU A 336 -9.38 -2.25 -13.77
CA LEU A 336 -8.11 -1.55 -13.67
C LEU A 336 -8.35 -0.08 -13.32
N GLY A 337 -7.78 0.37 -12.20
CA GLY A 337 -7.79 1.77 -11.78
C GLY A 337 -6.54 2.51 -12.23
N LEU A 338 -6.72 3.75 -12.65
CA LEU A 338 -5.67 4.72 -12.92
C LEU A 338 -5.76 5.84 -11.86
N GLY A 339 -4.64 6.19 -11.22
CA GLY A 339 -4.59 7.30 -10.25
C GLY A 339 -5.42 7.05 -8.98
N LEU A 340 -5.56 5.79 -8.56
CA LEU A 340 -6.25 5.37 -7.34
C LEU A 340 -7.74 5.82 -7.28
N PRO A 341 -8.58 5.44 -8.25
CA PRO A 341 -10.01 5.70 -8.18
C PRO A 341 -10.57 5.12 -6.88
N THR A 342 -11.42 5.92 -6.22
CA THR A 342 -11.93 5.59 -4.90
C THR A 342 -13.44 5.34 -4.96
N LEU A 343 -13.85 4.15 -4.62
CA LEU A 343 -15.23 3.70 -4.62
C LEU A 343 -15.84 3.89 -3.23
N VAL A 344 -16.98 4.60 -3.14
CA VAL A 344 -17.59 4.97 -1.84
C VAL A 344 -19.06 4.53 -1.82
N PRO A 345 -19.40 3.40 -1.18
CA PRO A 345 -20.80 2.93 -1.08
C PRO A 345 -21.62 3.91 -0.23
N GLN A 346 -22.80 4.31 -0.73
CA GLN A 346 -23.65 5.31 -0.08
C GLN A 346 -24.78 4.70 0.75
N GLN A 347 -25.12 3.43 0.51
CA GLN A 347 -26.31 2.78 1.09
C GLN A 347 -25.98 1.61 2.02
N GLY A 348 -24.68 1.39 2.34
CA GLY A 348 -24.24 0.28 3.18
C GLY A 348 -24.02 -1.04 2.44
N ASP A 349 -24.06 -0.99 1.11
CA ASP A 349 -23.65 -2.11 0.25
C ASP A 349 -22.12 -2.27 0.26
N ALA A 350 -21.62 -3.34 -0.34
CA ALA A 350 -20.21 -3.44 -0.70
C ALA A 350 -19.87 -2.41 -1.80
N ALA A 351 -18.64 -1.93 -1.84
CA ALA A 351 -18.15 -1.18 -2.99
C ALA A 351 -17.95 -2.11 -4.21
N ILE A 352 -17.39 -3.31 -3.96
CA ILE A 352 -17.16 -4.33 -4.99
C ILE A 352 -17.66 -5.68 -4.49
N SER A 353 -18.45 -6.36 -5.32
CA SER A 353 -18.90 -7.74 -5.11
C SER A 353 -18.49 -8.59 -6.31
N VAL A 354 -17.65 -9.58 -6.07
CA VAL A 354 -17.18 -10.53 -7.08
C VAL A 354 -17.88 -11.87 -6.86
N ALA A 355 -18.56 -12.39 -7.87
CA ALA A 355 -19.11 -13.74 -7.81
C ALA A 355 -17.98 -14.79 -7.74
N ASP A 356 -18.33 -16.04 -7.36
CA ASP A 356 -17.36 -17.15 -7.37
C ASP A 356 -17.06 -17.61 -8.80
N VAL A 357 -16.32 -16.78 -9.54
CA VAL A 357 -15.93 -17.02 -10.95
C VAL A 357 -14.41 -16.93 -11.10
N ALA A 358 -13.87 -17.67 -12.08
CA ALA A 358 -12.43 -17.74 -12.29
C ALA A 358 -11.85 -16.48 -12.93
N GLY A 359 -10.63 -16.13 -12.53
CA GLY A 359 -9.75 -15.24 -13.28
C GLY A 359 -10.14 -13.76 -13.27
N VAL A 360 -10.90 -13.28 -12.31
CA VAL A 360 -11.16 -11.84 -12.13
C VAL A 360 -9.88 -11.13 -11.67
N LYS A 361 -9.61 -9.95 -12.19
CA LYS A 361 -8.47 -9.11 -11.79
C LYS A 361 -8.99 -7.76 -11.30
N LEU A 362 -8.71 -7.45 -10.03
CA LEU A 362 -8.91 -6.13 -9.45
C LEU A 362 -7.54 -5.47 -9.28
N ALA A 363 -7.31 -4.31 -9.85
CA ALA A 363 -6.01 -3.67 -9.80
C ALA A 363 -6.08 -2.15 -9.64
N GLY A 364 -5.32 -1.60 -8.69
CA GLY A 364 -5.13 -0.16 -8.53
C GLY A 364 -6.36 0.61 -8.05
N VAL A 365 -7.22 0.02 -7.22
CA VAL A 365 -8.47 0.62 -6.75
C VAL A 365 -8.50 0.80 -5.24
N MET A 366 -9.21 1.82 -4.76
CA MET A 366 -9.51 2.05 -3.35
C MET A 366 -11.01 1.87 -3.08
N ALA A 367 -11.34 1.35 -1.90
CA ALA A 367 -12.70 1.39 -1.35
C ALA A 367 -12.68 2.18 -0.03
N ASP A 368 -13.41 3.28 0.04
CA ASP A 368 -13.64 4.02 1.28
C ASP A 368 -15.00 3.64 1.88
N ALA A 369 -15.03 3.44 3.18
CA ALA A 369 -16.30 3.25 3.88
C ALA A 369 -17.18 4.50 3.76
N GLY A 370 -18.43 4.29 3.36
CA GLY A 370 -19.43 5.33 3.22
C GLY A 370 -20.13 5.69 4.54
N PRO A 371 -21.11 6.61 4.49
CA PRO A 371 -21.81 7.11 5.67
C PRO A 371 -22.72 6.06 6.34
N VAL A 372 -23.15 5.04 5.60
CA VAL A 372 -23.94 3.92 6.10
C VAL A 372 -23.02 2.71 6.25
N ASN A 373 -23.11 2.02 7.37
CA ASN A 373 -22.25 0.87 7.67
C ASN A 373 -22.39 -0.23 6.61
N SER A 374 -21.30 -0.62 6.00
CA SER A 374 -21.21 -1.77 5.11
C SER A 374 -20.81 -3.02 5.90
N SER A 375 -21.49 -4.14 5.70
CA SER A 375 -21.05 -5.41 6.31
C SER A 375 -19.69 -5.86 5.78
N VAL A 376 -19.36 -5.48 4.54
CA VAL A 376 -18.07 -5.71 3.87
C VAL A 376 -17.89 -4.68 2.76
N LEU A 377 -16.68 -4.17 2.57
CA LEU A 377 -16.41 -3.20 1.49
C LEU A 377 -16.02 -3.89 0.18
N ILE A 378 -15.16 -4.90 0.25
CA ILE A 378 -14.75 -5.68 -0.92
C ILE A 378 -15.02 -7.16 -0.63
N ASP A 379 -15.93 -7.76 -1.39
CA ASP A 379 -16.35 -9.16 -1.20
C ASP A 379 -15.99 -9.99 -2.43
N VAL A 380 -15.15 -11.01 -2.24
CA VAL A 380 -14.66 -11.89 -3.32
C VAL A 380 -15.19 -13.30 -3.12
N GLY A 381 -16.16 -13.68 -3.95
CA GLY A 381 -16.92 -14.90 -3.79
C GLY A 381 -18.12 -14.74 -2.84
N GLN A 382 -19.05 -15.68 -2.91
CA GLN A 382 -20.24 -15.67 -2.05
C GLN A 382 -20.00 -16.48 -0.78
N PRO A 383 -20.45 -16.00 0.39
CA PRO A 383 -20.34 -16.76 1.63
C PRO A 383 -20.96 -18.17 1.52
N GLY A 384 -20.23 -19.18 1.95
CA GLY A 384 -20.69 -20.58 2.00
C GLY A 384 -20.64 -21.34 0.67
N VAL A 385 -20.41 -20.69 -0.47
CA VAL A 385 -20.40 -21.35 -1.79
C VAL A 385 -19.07 -22.06 -2.04
N ALA A 386 -17.95 -21.46 -1.66
CA ALA A 386 -16.62 -22.04 -1.89
C ALA A 386 -16.40 -23.39 -1.17
N GLN A 387 -17.00 -23.55 0.01
CA GLN A 387 -16.91 -24.78 0.80
C GLN A 387 -17.80 -25.91 0.27
N THR A 388 -18.89 -25.59 -0.45
CA THR A 388 -19.88 -26.57 -0.89
C THR A 388 -19.73 -26.96 -2.36
N SER A 389 -19.34 -26.05 -3.23
CA SER A 389 -19.24 -26.30 -4.68
C SER A 389 -17.94 -26.98 -5.12
N GLY A 390 -16.89 -26.92 -4.30
CA GLY A 390 -15.57 -27.42 -4.68
C GLY A 390 -14.99 -26.75 -5.93
N ALA A 391 -15.53 -25.60 -6.33
CA ALA A 391 -15.06 -24.83 -7.47
C ALA A 391 -13.61 -24.39 -7.22
N LYS A 392 -12.68 -25.08 -7.87
CA LYS A 392 -11.25 -24.82 -7.74
C LYS A 392 -10.76 -24.04 -8.94
N HIS A 393 -10.49 -22.76 -8.76
CA HIS A 393 -9.99 -21.89 -9.83
C HIS A 393 -8.45 -21.92 -9.94
N GLY A 394 -7.80 -22.98 -9.49
CA GLY A 394 -6.32 -23.06 -9.38
C GLY A 394 -5.56 -22.90 -10.70
N ALA A 395 -6.19 -23.22 -11.85
CA ALA A 395 -5.57 -22.99 -13.15
C ALA A 395 -5.65 -21.51 -13.61
N ASN A 396 -6.69 -20.80 -13.16
CA ASN A 396 -6.93 -19.41 -13.49
C ASN A 396 -7.46 -18.65 -12.25
N PRO A 397 -6.63 -18.42 -11.25
CA PRO A 397 -7.01 -17.76 -10.01
C PRO A 397 -7.49 -16.33 -10.25
N SER A 398 -8.46 -15.87 -9.47
CA SER A 398 -8.75 -14.45 -9.35
C SER A 398 -7.61 -13.75 -8.60
N SER A 399 -7.36 -12.48 -8.89
CA SER A 399 -6.22 -11.76 -8.32
C SER A 399 -6.52 -10.30 -8.00
N LEU A 400 -5.99 -9.83 -6.88
CA LEU A 400 -6.08 -8.46 -6.39
C LEU A 400 -4.67 -7.87 -6.36
N HIS A 401 -4.50 -6.67 -6.93
CA HIS A 401 -3.19 -6.01 -7.04
C HIS A 401 -3.31 -4.54 -6.65
N ASP A 402 -2.55 -4.08 -5.67
CA ASP A 402 -2.60 -2.69 -5.20
C ASP A 402 -4.06 -2.27 -4.89
N VAL A 403 -4.75 -3.08 -4.09
CA VAL A 403 -6.13 -2.85 -3.68
C VAL A 403 -6.14 -2.34 -2.25
N TYR A 404 -6.80 -1.22 -2.03
CA TYR A 404 -6.78 -0.55 -0.74
C TYR A 404 -8.19 -0.35 -0.19
N CYS A 405 -8.28 -0.41 1.14
CA CYS A 405 -9.52 -0.15 1.85
C CYS A 405 -9.26 0.82 2.98
N ARG A 406 -10.17 1.79 3.15
CA ARG A 406 -10.07 2.79 4.19
C ARG A 406 -11.40 2.99 4.92
N VAL A 407 -11.36 2.97 6.26
CA VAL A 407 -12.52 3.25 7.11
C VAL A 407 -12.24 4.49 7.95
N GLY A 408 -12.86 5.63 7.58
CA GLY A 408 -12.54 6.95 8.14
C GLY A 408 -11.32 7.60 7.47
N GLY A 409 -10.84 8.69 8.03
CA GLY A 409 -9.69 9.47 7.53
C GLY A 409 -10.09 10.56 6.57
N ALA A 410 -10.54 10.27 5.36
CA ALA A 410 -11.02 11.28 4.42
C ALA A 410 -12.47 11.73 4.70
N ILE A 411 -13.32 10.79 5.04
CA ILE A 411 -14.73 11.01 5.37
C ILE A 411 -15.11 10.21 6.63
N VAL A 412 -16.21 10.56 7.25
CA VAL A 412 -16.81 9.71 8.28
C VAL A 412 -17.40 8.48 7.59
N GLY A 413 -16.94 7.29 7.97
CA GLY A 413 -17.38 6.04 7.37
C GLY A 413 -17.28 4.86 8.32
N GLN A 414 -18.08 3.82 8.07
CA GLN A 414 -18.11 2.59 8.86
C GLN A 414 -18.18 1.36 7.95
N ALA A 415 -17.49 0.30 8.33
CA ALA A 415 -17.61 -1.00 7.71
C ALA A 415 -17.18 -2.10 8.68
N ASP A 416 -17.91 -3.21 8.74
CA ASP A 416 -17.55 -4.29 9.66
C ASP A 416 -16.26 -4.98 9.20
N ILE A 417 -16.11 -5.19 7.89
CA ILE A 417 -14.96 -5.86 7.26
C ILE A 417 -14.52 -5.07 6.02
N CYS A 418 -13.21 -4.87 5.85
CA CYS A 418 -12.68 -4.27 4.64
C CYS A 418 -12.68 -5.22 3.45
N LEU A 419 -12.00 -6.36 3.58
CA LEU A 419 -11.87 -7.35 2.51
C LEU A 419 -12.28 -8.73 3.04
N ARG A 420 -13.22 -9.38 2.33
CA ARG A 420 -13.57 -10.78 2.58
C ARG A 420 -13.32 -11.61 1.33
N ILE A 421 -12.62 -12.74 1.50
CA ILE A 421 -12.30 -13.66 0.43
C ILE A 421 -12.98 -15.00 0.72
N ASN A 422 -14.05 -15.29 -0.01
CA ASN A 422 -14.79 -16.56 0.09
C ASN A 422 -14.40 -17.54 -1.01
N SER A 423 -13.92 -17.05 -2.17
CA SER A 423 -13.48 -17.88 -3.28
C SER A 423 -12.13 -18.56 -2.98
N ASN A 424 -11.97 -19.78 -3.50
CA ASN A 424 -10.73 -20.53 -3.43
C ASN A 424 -9.68 -20.00 -4.43
N HIS A 425 -8.40 -20.26 -4.16
CA HIS A 425 -7.26 -19.98 -5.04
C HIS A 425 -7.08 -18.49 -5.40
N VAL A 426 -7.54 -17.56 -4.58
CA VAL A 426 -7.34 -16.11 -4.83
C VAL A 426 -5.88 -15.75 -4.57
N LEU A 427 -5.30 -14.96 -5.47
CA LEU A 427 -3.99 -14.34 -5.32
C LEU A 427 -4.17 -12.88 -4.89
N VAL A 428 -3.52 -12.49 -3.82
CA VAL A 428 -3.49 -11.10 -3.35
C VAL A 428 -2.05 -10.61 -3.42
N ASP A 429 -1.81 -9.53 -4.14
CA ASP A 429 -0.49 -8.97 -4.36
C ASP A 429 -0.47 -7.48 -4.01
N HIS A 430 -0.14 -7.19 -2.78
CA HIS A 430 -0.13 -5.89 -2.15
C HIS A 430 -1.53 -5.32 -1.89
N VAL A 431 -1.90 -5.33 -0.62
CA VAL A 431 -3.11 -4.66 -0.11
C VAL A 431 -2.78 -3.88 1.16
N TRP A 432 -3.45 -2.76 1.34
CA TRP A 432 -3.48 -2.05 2.62
C TRP A 432 -4.92 -1.86 3.06
N LEU A 433 -5.25 -2.45 4.20
CA LEU A 433 -6.55 -2.40 4.85
C LEU A 433 -6.38 -1.55 6.10
N TRP A 434 -7.01 -0.38 6.12
CA TRP A 434 -6.74 0.62 7.13
C TRP A 434 -8.01 1.16 7.78
N ARG A 435 -8.17 0.91 9.07
CA ARG A 435 -9.07 1.68 9.89
C ARG A 435 -8.32 2.92 10.34
N ALA A 436 -8.69 4.09 9.84
CA ALA A 436 -7.96 5.32 10.07
C ALA A 436 -7.77 5.63 11.56
N ASP A 437 -6.54 5.90 11.96
CA ASP A 437 -6.16 6.33 13.32
C ASP A 437 -6.07 7.87 13.45
N HIS A 438 -6.17 8.57 12.33
CA HIS A 438 -6.19 10.03 12.20
C HIS A 438 -7.02 10.49 11.00
N GLY A 439 -7.23 11.81 10.89
CA GLY A 439 -8.08 12.41 9.86
C GLY A 439 -9.55 12.51 10.29
N THR A 440 -10.44 12.73 9.32
CA THR A 440 -11.87 12.94 9.55
C THR A 440 -12.55 11.64 10.01
N GLY A 441 -13.26 11.69 11.13
CA GLY A 441 -14.01 10.55 11.66
C GLY A 441 -13.14 9.44 12.26
N ALA A 442 -11.87 9.69 12.52
CA ALA A 442 -10.98 8.73 13.17
C ALA A 442 -11.13 8.75 14.68
N ASP A 443 -12.03 7.94 15.21
CA ASP A 443 -12.29 7.77 16.66
C ASP A 443 -12.80 6.36 16.94
N TRP A 444 -12.63 5.88 18.19
CA TRP A 444 -13.02 4.52 18.57
C TRP A 444 -14.50 4.20 18.27
N ASN A 445 -15.39 5.15 18.49
CA ASN A 445 -16.84 4.98 18.35
C ASN A 445 -17.38 5.51 17.01
N VAL A 446 -16.57 6.13 16.17
CA VAL A 446 -17.00 6.76 14.92
C VAL A 446 -16.73 5.86 13.74
N ASN A 447 -15.48 5.61 13.39
CA ASN A 447 -15.11 4.72 12.29
C ASN A 447 -15.02 3.26 12.77
N LYS A 448 -16.16 2.71 13.17
CA LYS A 448 -16.20 1.33 13.66
C LYS A 448 -15.84 0.36 12.54
N SER A 449 -14.96 -0.58 12.87
CA SER A 449 -14.60 -1.66 11.95
C SER A 449 -14.01 -2.83 12.73
N ARG A 450 -14.53 -4.02 12.46
CA ARG A 450 -14.17 -5.22 13.21
C ARG A 450 -12.88 -5.84 12.71
N SER A 451 -12.77 -6.05 11.40
CA SER A 451 -11.63 -6.77 10.82
C SER A 451 -11.23 -6.18 9.47
N GLY A 452 -9.93 -6.15 9.20
CA GLY A 452 -9.42 -5.74 7.89
C GLY A 452 -9.63 -6.85 6.87
N LEU A 453 -9.22 -8.07 7.20
CA LEU A 453 -9.27 -9.22 6.30
C LEU A 453 -9.97 -10.41 6.95
N VAL A 454 -10.92 -11.01 6.21
CA VAL A 454 -11.49 -12.33 6.53
C VAL A 454 -11.32 -13.25 5.32
N VAL A 455 -10.64 -14.37 5.50
CA VAL A 455 -10.40 -15.37 4.44
C VAL A 455 -11.16 -16.65 4.78
N ASN A 456 -12.16 -16.98 3.98
CA ASN A 456 -12.93 -18.21 4.08
C ASN A 456 -12.57 -19.23 2.98
N GLY A 457 -11.98 -18.74 1.86
CA GLY A 457 -11.59 -19.58 0.74
C GLY A 457 -10.32 -20.38 1.01
N ASP A 458 -10.24 -21.55 0.40
CA ASP A 458 -9.08 -22.42 0.44
C ASP A 458 -8.00 -22.00 -0.57
N ASP A 459 -6.73 -22.40 -0.31
CA ASP A 459 -5.60 -22.18 -1.23
C ASP A 459 -5.36 -20.69 -1.56
N VAL A 460 -5.81 -19.76 -0.73
CA VAL A 460 -5.55 -18.32 -0.91
C VAL A 460 -4.09 -18.01 -0.60
N THR A 461 -3.46 -17.21 -1.47
CA THR A 461 -2.06 -16.80 -1.30
C THR A 461 -1.97 -15.28 -1.30
N ILE A 462 -1.32 -14.72 -0.27
CA ILE A 462 -1.19 -13.27 -0.07
C ILE A 462 0.29 -12.89 -0.04
N TYR A 463 0.65 -11.88 -0.84
CA TYR A 463 1.94 -11.21 -0.86
C TYR A 463 1.77 -9.75 -0.45
N GLY A 464 2.49 -9.31 0.59
CA GLY A 464 2.47 -7.91 1.00
C GLY A 464 1.14 -7.45 1.59
N LEU A 465 0.75 -8.02 2.73
CA LEU A 465 -0.44 -7.66 3.50
C LEU A 465 -0.10 -6.61 4.56
N PHE A 466 -0.64 -5.41 4.42
CA PHE A 466 -0.66 -4.37 5.44
C PHE A 466 -2.08 -4.25 6.01
N ASN A 467 -2.23 -4.37 7.33
CA ASN A 467 -3.56 -4.48 7.94
C ASN A 467 -3.59 -3.86 9.34
N GLU A 468 -4.30 -2.73 9.53
CA GLU A 468 -4.07 -1.86 10.67
C GLU A 468 -5.32 -1.33 11.35
N HIS A 469 -5.27 -1.30 12.67
CA HIS A 469 -6.13 -0.58 13.63
C HIS A 469 -7.56 -1.07 13.77
N PHE A 470 -7.92 -2.23 13.24
CA PHE A 470 -9.26 -2.80 13.40
C PHE A 470 -9.53 -3.21 14.84
N GLN A 471 -10.79 -3.11 15.28
CA GLN A 471 -11.19 -3.27 16.67
C GLN A 471 -11.30 -4.74 17.12
N GLY A 472 -11.38 -5.69 16.19
CA GLY A 472 -11.27 -7.12 16.45
C GLY A 472 -9.96 -7.67 15.84
N TYR A 473 -10.00 -8.89 15.34
CA TYR A 473 -8.87 -9.46 14.62
C TYR A 473 -8.56 -8.64 13.38
N GLN A 474 -7.28 -8.22 13.20
CA GLN A 474 -6.90 -7.54 11.97
C GLN A 474 -7.09 -8.50 10.78
N THR A 475 -6.60 -9.74 10.92
CA THR A 475 -6.77 -10.82 9.96
C THR A 475 -7.39 -12.03 10.64
N LEU A 476 -8.51 -12.55 10.08
CA LEU A 476 -9.15 -13.79 10.48
C LEU A 476 -9.12 -14.78 9.31
N TRP A 477 -8.47 -15.92 9.51
CA TRP A 477 -8.28 -16.94 8.49
C TRP A 477 -9.04 -18.23 8.81
N ASN A 478 -10.03 -18.57 7.99
CA ASN A 478 -10.89 -19.74 8.14
C ASN A 478 -10.65 -20.82 7.06
N GLY A 479 -10.01 -20.46 5.94
CA GLY A 479 -9.78 -21.34 4.81
C GLY A 479 -8.55 -22.23 4.99
N GLU A 480 -8.54 -23.37 4.31
CA GLU A 480 -7.45 -24.34 4.33
C GLU A 480 -6.32 -23.97 3.38
N ARG A 481 -5.09 -24.42 3.67
CA ARG A 481 -3.89 -24.29 2.82
C ARG A 481 -3.55 -22.84 2.46
N GLY A 482 -3.90 -21.92 3.36
CA GLY A 482 -3.57 -20.50 3.23
C GLY A 482 -2.06 -20.25 3.25
N ARG A 483 -1.65 -19.17 2.57
CA ARG A 483 -0.24 -18.72 2.57
C ARG A 483 -0.15 -17.22 2.66
N THR A 484 0.67 -16.72 3.60
CA THR A 484 0.96 -15.29 3.73
C THR A 484 2.46 -15.05 3.67
N TYR A 485 2.89 -14.21 2.72
CA TYR A 485 4.26 -13.73 2.57
C TYR A 485 4.31 -12.24 2.85
N PHE A 486 4.92 -11.84 3.91
CA PHE A 486 4.96 -10.52 4.50
C PHE A 486 3.61 -10.06 5.06
N TYR A 487 3.58 -9.88 6.34
CA TYR A 487 2.49 -9.27 7.10
C TYR A 487 3.01 -8.09 7.90
N GLN A 488 2.36 -6.95 7.78
CA GLN A 488 2.59 -5.78 8.62
C GLN A 488 1.27 -5.37 9.27
N SER A 489 1.31 -5.18 10.59
CA SER A 489 0.11 -4.80 11.30
C SER A 489 0.42 -3.89 12.48
N GLU A 490 -0.40 -2.88 12.59
CA GLU A 490 -0.48 -2.04 13.79
C GLU A 490 -1.83 -2.26 14.46
N ILE A 491 -1.79 -2.64 15.73
CA ILE A 491 -3.03 -2.85 16.50
C ILE A 491 -3.67 -1.50 16.88
N PRO A 492 -4.95 -1.45 17.30
CA PRO A 492 -5.63 -0.18 17.56
C PRO A 492 -4.88 0.68 18.59
N TYR A 493 -4.71 1.97 18.30
CA TYR A 493 -3.91 2.88 19.13
C TYR A 493 -4.63 3.40 20.38
N LYS A 494 -5.98 3.52 20.35
CA LYS A 494 -6.74 4.22 21.38
C LYS A 494 -7.94 3.41 21.89
N PRO A 495 -7.75 2.16 22.39
CA PRO A 495 -8.83 1.49 23.06
C PRO A 495 -9.24 2.32 24.30
N PRO A 496 -10.55 2.55 24.53
CA PRO A 496 -11.01 3.45 25.59
C PRO A 496 -10.86 2.86 26.99
N SER A 497 -10.79 1.55 27.10
CA SER A 497 -10.48 0.81 28.32
C SER A 497 -9.98 -0.59 27.97
N ILE A 498 -9.41 -1.28 28.95
CA ILE A 498 -8.99 -2.68 28.80
C ILE A 498 -10.20 -3.57 28.49
N ASP A 499 -11.32 -3.33 29.17
CA ASP A 499 -12.56 -4.11 28.99
C ASP A 499 -13.23 -3.86 27.63
N ALA A 500 -13.08 -2.68 27.06
CA ALA A 500 -13.65 -2.33 25.76
C ALA A 500 -12.93 -3.01 24.58
N TRP A 501 -11.69 -3.48 24.80
CA TRP A 501 -10.90 -4.19 23.80
C TRP A 501 -10.44 -5.53 24.36
N ASN A 502 -11.35 -6.50 24.33
CA ASN A 502 -11.22 -7.78 25.02
C ASN A 502 -11.84 -8.91 24.18
N ASP A 503 -11.10 -9.99 23.99
CA ASP A 503 -11.58 -11.21 23.34
C ASP A 503 -11.88 -12.28 24.40
N SER A 504 -13.13 -12.34 24.86
CA SER A 504 -13.63 -13.41 25.72
C SER A 504 -12.78 -13.63 27.00
N GLY A 505 -12.27 -12.54 27.58
CA GLY A 505 -11.43 -12.55 28.78
C GLY A 505 -9.94 -12.42 28.50
N LYS A 506 -9.50 -12.48 27.25
CA LYS A 506 -8.12 -12.19 26.85
C LYS A 506 -7.97 -10.69 26.53
N ALA A 507 -6.86 -10.10 26.89
CA ALA A 507 -6.57 -8.69 26.62
C ALA A 507 -6.32 -8.46 25.11
N GLY A 508 -7.17 -7.69 24.46
CA GLY A 508 -7.11 -7.39 23.03
C GLY A 508 -7.54 -8.56 22.14
N PHE A 509 -7.36 -8.36 20.84
CA PHE A 509 -7.56 -9.37 19.80
C PHE A 509 -6.23 -9.60 19.09
N ALA A 510 -5.85 -10.86 18.91
CA ALA A 510 -4.65 -11.20 18.14
C ALA A 510 -4.68 -10.52 16.76
N SER A 511 -3.55 -9.99 16.33
CA SER A 511 -3.47 -9.32 15.03
C SER A 511 -3.74 -10.31 13.88
N TYR A 512 -3.24 -11.52 14.00
CA TYR A 512 -3.44 -12.59 13.03
C TYR A 512 -4.01 -13.83 13.72
N LYS A 513 -5.24 -14.19 13.35
CA LYS A 513 -5.94 -15.37 13.87
C LYS A 513 -6.17 -16.37 12.75
N VAL A 514 -5.66 -17.60 12.91
CA VAL A 514 -6.07 -18.78 12.14
C VAL A 514 -7.10 -19.54 12.99
N ALA A 515 -8.25 -19.85 12.41
CA ALA A 515 -9.34 -20.50 13.13
C ALA A 515 -8.96 -21.94 13.55
N ASP A 516 -9.51 -22.40 14.68
CA ASP A 516 -9.09 -23.63 15.33
C ASP A 516 -9.36 -24.90 14.49
N HIS A 517 -10.29 -24.83 13.52
CA HIS A 517 -10.60 -25.96 12.61
C HIS A 517 -9.62 -26.10 11.44
N VAL A 518 -8.77 -25.10 11.16
CA VAL A 518 -7.84 -25.10 10.03
C VAL A 518 -6.71 -26.09 10.29
N GLN A 519 -6.48 -26.99 9.36
CA GLN A 519 -5.46 -28.03 9.47
C GLN A 519 -4.14 -27.64 8.82
N THR A 520 -4.17 -26.74 7.84
CA THR A 520 -2.97 -26.36 7.08
C THR A 520 -2.93 -24.87 6.80
N HIS A 521 -1.90 -24.20 7.27
CA HIS A 521 -1.63 -22.80 7.01
C HIS A 521 -0.15 -22.48 7.13
N ASN A 522 0.40 -21.69 6.23
CA ASN A 522 1.80 -21.30 6.26
C ASN A 522 1.96 -19.77 6.17
N GLY A 523 2.91 -19.25 6.93
CA GLY A 523 3.19 -17.82 6.91
C GLY A 523 4.65 -17.48 7.14
N TRP A 524 5.11 -16.39 6.52
CA TRP A 524 6.50 -15.96 6.59
C TRP A 524 6.62 -14.43 6.72
N GLY A 525 7.43 -13.99 7.68
CA GLY A 525 7.81 -12.59 7.85
C GLY A 525 6.69 -11.71 8.37
N PHE A 526 6.34 -11.85 9.64
CA PHE A 526 5.29 -11.11 10.31
C PHE A 526 5.87 -9.97 11.14
N GLY A 527 5.36 -8.75 10.95
CA GLY A 527 5.62 -7.60 11.79
C GLY A 527 4.33 -7.14 12.47
N ILE A 528 4.27 -7.21 13.81
CA ILE A 528 3.08 -6.85 14.59
C ILE A 528 3.49 -5.84 15.65
N TYR A 529 2.86 -4.67 15.61
CA TYR A 529 3.31 -3.50 16.34
C TYR A 529 2.21 -2.90 17.21
N SER A 530 2.58 -2.47 18.42
CA SER A 530 1.73 -1.73 19.34
C SER A 530 2.22 -0.30 19.52
N PHE A 531 1.29 0.65 19.57
CA PHE A 531 1.59 2.05 19.79
C PHE A 531 0.42 2.71 20.54
N PHE A 532 0.21 2.32 21.80
CA PHE A 532 -0.96 2.80 22.55
C PHE A 532 -0.85 4.28 22.88
N ARG A 533 -1.89 5.03 22.49
CA ARG A 533 -2.07 6.45 22.74
C ARG A 533 -3.34 6.66 23.56
N GLY A 534 -3.52 7.83 24.12
CA GLY A 534 -4.73 8.23 24.85
C GLY A 534 -4.42 8.55 26.29
N GLU A 535 -5.44 8.43 27.15
CA GLU A 535 -5.32 8.72 28.58
C GLU A 535 -4.28 7.80 29.23
N PRO A 536 -3.27 8.32 29.94
CA PRO A 536 -2.18 7.52 30.48
C PRO A 536 -2.64 6.39 31.41
N THR A 537 -3.72 6.59 32.13
CA THR A 537 -4.32 5.56 33.01
C THR A 537 -4.84 4.34 32.27
N VAL A 538 -5.17 4.48 30.99
CA VAL A 538 -5.57 3.41 30.11
C VAL A 538 -4.38 2.92 29.29
N SER A 539 -3.75 3.81 28.51
CA SER A 539 -2.72 3.45 27.53
C SER A 539 -1.50 2.74 28.14
N ASN A 540 -1.10 3.10 29.35
CA ASN A 540 0.02 2.46 30.04
C ASN A 540 -0.27 1.02 30.50
N ASN A 541 -1.55 0.66 30.62
CA ASN A 541 -1.99 -0.64 31.14
C ASN A 541 -2.60 -1.55 30.06
N VAL A 542 -2.81 -1.04 28.85
CA VAL A 542 -3.31 -1.86 27.74
C VAL A 542 -2.19 -2.77 27.25
N ARG A 543 -2.50 -4.05 27.17
CA ARG A 543 -1.59 -5.04 26.58
C ARG A 543 -2.37 -5.91 25.61
N LEU A 544 -1.69 -6.39 24.59
CA LEU A 544 -2.19 -7.44 23.72
C LEU A 544 -1.75 -8.78 24.29
N GLU A 545 -2.67 -9.72 24.49
CA GLU A 545 -2.32 -11.01 25.06
C GLU A 545 -1.42 -11.82 24.14
N ASN A 546 -1.83 -12.00 22.86
CA ASN A 546 -1.03 -12.68 21.84
C ASN A 546 -0.98 -11.83 20.57
N SER A 547 0.17 -11.70 19.94
CA SER A 547 0.26 -11.11 18.60
C SER A 547 -0.45 -11.98 17.57
N MET A 548 -0.30 -13.29 17.70
CA MET A 548 -0.88 -14.29 16.81
C MET A 548 -1.57 -15.41 17.60
N GLU A 549 -2.63 -15.93 17.02
CA GLU A 549 -3.29 -17.15 17.49
C GLU A 549 -3.52 -18.09 16.32
N VAL A 550 -3.02 -19.32 16.42
CA VAL A 550 -3.12 -20.36 15.40
C VAL A 550 -3.44 -21.70 16.03
N PRO A 551 -4.08 -22.66 15.33
CA PRO A 551 -4.28 -23.99 15.88
C PRO A 551 -2.96 -24.75 15.97
N ASN A 552 -2.88 -25.67 16.95
CA ASN A 552 -1.72 -26.54 17.12
C ASN A 552 -1.87 -27.82 16.29
N ASN A 553 -1.82 -27.70 14.96
CA ASN A 553 -1.93 -28.80 14.01
C ASN A 553 -0.62 -28.96 13.21
N PRO A 554 -0.19 -30.17 12.84
CA PRO A 554 1.11 -30.40 12.15
C PRO A 554 1.27 -29.70 10.80
N GLY A 555 0.17 -29.25 10.20
CA GLY A 555 0.19 -28.50 8.94
C GLY A 555 0.24 -26.98 9.11
N ILE A 556 0.39 -26.49 10.33
CA ILE A 556 0.50 -25.06 10.64
C ILE A 556 1.98 -24.71 10.84
N SER A 557 2.49 -23.79 10.03
CA SER A 557 3.87 -23.31 10.13
C SER A 557 3.89 -21.79 9.97
N ILE A 558 4.40 -21.09 10.96
CA ILE A 558 4.60 -19.65 10.97
C ILE A 558 6.07 -19.35 11.23
N SER A 559 6.73 -18.68 10.31
CA SER A 559 8.16 -18.39 10.40
C SER A 559 8.43 -16.89 10.47
N HIS A 560 9.35 -16.49 11.35
CA HIS A 560 9.89 -15.15 11.46
C HIS A 560 8.84 -14.09 11.86
N ILE A 561 8.70 -13.89 13.17
CA ILE A 561 7.76 -12.94 13.76
C ILE A 561 8.54 -11.83 14.48
N ALA A 562 8.30 -10.58 14.12
CA ALA A 562 8.84 -9.39 14.75
C ALA A 562 7.74 -8.66 15.52
N ASN A 563 7.88 -8.51 16.82
CA ASN A 563 7.00 -7.70 17.64
C ASN A 563 7.73 -6.44 18.10
N PHE A 564 7.06 -5.28 18.01
CA PHE A 564 7.58 -4.02 18.53
C PHE A 564 6.52 -3.28 19.32
N ALA A 565 6.90 -2.71 20.46
CA ALA A 565 6.05 -1.81 21.25
C ALA A 565 6.65 -0.40 21.25
N GLY A 566 6.01 0.54 20.55
CA GLY A 566 6.58 1.88 20.33
C GLY A 566 6.24 2.90 21.41
N LEU A 567 5.08 2.81 22.02
CA LEU A 567 4.62 3.77 23.03
C LEU A 567 3.56 3.12 23.94
N ASN A 568 3.76 3.18 25.24
CA ASN A 568 2.89 2.66 26.30
C ASN A 568 2.45 1.19 26.10
N GLY A 569 1.99 0.56 27.16
CA GLY A 569 1.49 -0.82 27.14
C GLY A 569 2.51 -1.84 26.64
N GLY A 570 2.07 -2.81 25.86
CA GLY A 570 2.96 -3.84 25.32
C GLY A 570 2.21 -5.04 24.75
N ILE A 571 2.96 -6.10 24.49
CA ILE A 571 2.47 -7.39 23.98
C ILE A 571 2.96 -8.45 24.96
N ASN A 572 2.06 -9.34 25.45
CA ASN A 572 2.42 -10.34 26.44
C ASN A 572 3.14 -11.54 25.82
N HIS A 573 2.64 -12.04 24.71
CA HIS A 573 3.15 -13.21 24.02
C HIS A 573 3.20 -13.03 22.51
N VAL A 574 4.12 -13.72 21.86
CA VAL A 574 4.25 -13.67 20.39
C VAL A 574 3.14 -14.49 19.74
N ILE A 575 2.97 -15.76 20.15
CA ILE A 575 2.00 -16.66 19.55
C ILE A 575 1.50 -17.68 20.60
N ASN A 576 0.19 -17.88 20.71
CA ASN A 576 -0.45 -18.93 21.54
C ASN A 576 0.03 -18.98 23.02
N GLY A 577 0.37 -17.87 23.63
CA GLY A 577 0.94 -17.84 24.98
C GLY A 577 2.44 -18.11 25.05
N GLU A 578 3.11 -18.20 23.91
CA GLU A 578 4.54 -18.45 23.80
C GLU A 578 5.29 -17.20 23.30
N GLY A 579 6.62 -17.24 23.49
CA GLY A 579 7.53 -16.17 23.10
C GLY A 579 7.63 -15.06 24.16
N PRO A 580 8.66 -14.20 24.07
CA PRO A 580 8.92 -13.15 25.05
C PRO A 580 7.85 -12.06 25.01
N ALA A 581 7.58 -11.46 26.17
CA ALA A 581 6.82 -10.21 26.22
C ALA A 581 7.61 -9.09 25.51
N THR A 582 6.90 -8.17 24.89
CA THR A 582 7.50 -7.01 24.23
C THR A 582 7.11 -5.75 25.00
N GLU A 583 8.08 -5.12 25.61
CA GLU A 583 7.95 -3.89 26.38
C GLU A 583 8.22 -2.66 25.51
N VAL A 584 7.86 -1.48 26.00
CA VAL A 584 8.05 -0.22 25.26
C VAL A 584 9.53 0.00 24.86
N GLY A 585 9.75 0.23 23.57
CA GLY A 585 11.07 0.42 22.97
C GLY A 585 11.78 -0.87 22.57
N GLU A 586 11.18 -2.03 22.81
CA GLU A 586 11.76 -3.32 22.48
C GLU A 586 11.28 -3.84 21.12
N LEU A 587 12.20 -4.46 20.38
CA LEU A 587 11.97 -5.27 19.21
C LEU A 587 12.32 -6.72 19.56
N ASN A 588 11.34 -7.60 19.53
CA ASN A 588 11.54 -9.03 19.73
C ASN A 588 11.42 -9.78 18.41
N LEU A 589 12.45 -10.54 18.06
CA LEU A 589 12.49 -11.40 16.88
C LEU A 589 12.32 -12.85 17.34
N TYR A 590 11.23 -13.48 16.89
CA TYR A 590 10.87 -14.84 17.24
C TYR A 590 10.91 -15.74 16.01
N SER A 591 11.58 -16.88 16.12
CA SER A 591 11.89 -17.73 14.95
C SER A 591 10.64 -18.31 14.30
N GLY A 592 9.60 -18.62 15.07
CA GLY A 592 8.33 -19.09 14.51
C GLY A 592 7.64 -20.14 15.38
N PHE A 593 6.59 -20.73 14.81
CA PHE A 593 5.75 -21.75 15.42
C PHE A 593 5.52 -22.88 14.42
N GLU A 594 5.70 -24.10 14.87
CA GLU A 594 5.36 -25.33 14.15
C GLU A 594 4.34 -26.11 15.00
N GLY A 595 3.20 -26.40 14.42
CA GLY A 595 2.16 -27.16 15.12
C GLY A 595 2.56 -28.62 15.35
N ASP A 596 2.18 -29.17 16.47
CA ASP A 596 2.50 -30.53 16.86
C ASP A 596 1.46 -31.56 16.34
N ALA A 597 1.94 -32.78 16.05
CA ALA A 597 1.04 -33.89 15.86
C ALA A 597 0.34 -34.19 17.21
N GLN A 598 -0.96 -33.94 17.29
CA GLN A 598 -1.73 -34.39 18.44
C GLN A 598 -1.47 -35.89 18.62
N GLN A 599 -0.87 -36.29 19.73
CA GLN A 599 -0.88 -37.69 20.13
C GLN A 599 -2.34 -38.07 20.29
N ALA A 600 -2.84 -38.92 19.39
CA ALA A 600 -4.17 -39.49 19.52
C ALA A 600 -4.20 -40.25 20.86
N GLU A 601 -4.95 -39.69 21.84
CA GLU A 601 -5.29 -40.41 23.05
C GLU A 601 -6.23 -41.61 22.77
#